data_59b3a61d691d44bc195671dfc4e9855d
#
_entry.id   59b3a61d691d44bc195671dfc4e9855d
#
_cell.length_a   1.000
_cell.length_b   1.000
_cell.length_c   1.000
_cell.angle_alpha   90.00
_cell.angle_beta   90.00
_cell.angle_gamma   90.00
#
_symmetry.space_group_name_H-M   'P 1'
#
loop_
_entity.id
_entity.type
_entity.pdbx_description
1 polymer ?
#
loop_
_entity_poly.entity_id
_entity_poly.type
_entity_poly.pdbx_seq_one_letter_code
_entity_poly.pdbx_strand_id
1 'polypeptide(L)'
;MKHPFIIFGSIGTLLIVGASVWIFFFLVYVPAPKTIALAPNPFVEGDATSGFEKIPEVHSAAEATSTTPYSLHHITTRKVVGAVAMNDGSYRFVEAGTGHVYEINAGGIETRLSNTTFAQAQKAAWSTIGNRVAISRETETGTETFVGTLAPSDAAGMVLDGAILAGGSSNIAFSSSGDTLFYTKKTPSGLSGISRNLKTNKELTLFSIPLQEVTVSWEPHILIVTKASAELPGYAYRSDLTRVSESIPALTAHTQGDSTVFSGRVGTTLVSWIRRGKDTISLTQGVIPQKCAFQGDTLLCAVPKNFESMTYPDAWYRGETSYDDTLWMFNVQDGTGKVIVDLNEIAKKTIDVSEIVSDATGFHFIDKTESGLWHITLE
;
A
#
# COMPACT_ATOMS: atom_id res chain seq x y z
N MET A 1 61.85 -55.98 -33.61
CA MET A 1 61.13 -55.38 -32.46
C MET A 1 61.62 -53.98 -32.22
N LYS A 2 60.95 -52.98 -32.86
CA LYS A 2 61.30 -51.58 -32.69
C LYS A 2 60.00 -50.71 -32.82
N HIS A 3 59.73 -49.92 -31.74
CA HIS A 3 58.96 -48.74 -31.68
C HIS A 3 57.46 -48.76 -31.40
N PRO A 4 57.00 -49.20 -30.19
CA PRO A 4 55.74 -48.71 -29.67
C PRO A 4 55.87 -47.47 -28.73
N PHE A 5 57.10 -47.16 -28.23
CA PHE A 5 57.29 -46.09 -27.22
C PHE A 5 57.19 -44.63 -27.77
N ILE A 6 57.47 -44.41 -29.04
CA ILE A 6 57.45 -43.06 -29.60
C ILE A 6 56.02 -42.57 -29.86
N ILE A 7 55.08 -43.44 -30.17
CA ILE A 7 53.68 -43.08 -30.43
C ILE A 7 52.94 -42.68 -29.15
N PHE A 8 53.24 -43.32 -28.03
CA PHE A 8 52.63 -42.96 -26.74
C PHE A 8 53.14 -41.65 -26.17
N GLY A 9 54.41 -41.28 -26.42
CA GLY A 9 54.98 -40.00 -26.00
C GLY A 9 54.37 -38.81 -26.74
N SER A 10 54.07 -38.94 -28.02
CA SER A 10 53.49 -37.86 -28.83
C SER A 10 52.02 -37.62 -28.55
N ILE A 11 51.25 -38.65 -28.20
CA ILE A 11 49.83 -38.51 -27.83
C ILE A 11 49.73 -37.87 -26.44
N GLY A 12 50.58 -38.23 -25.49
CA GLY A 12 50.61 -37.63 -24.15
C GLY A 12 50.95 -36.15 -24.17
N THR A 13 51.91 -35.73 -24.98
CA THR A 13 52.31 -34.31 -25.13
C THR A 13 51.18 -33.47 -25.80
N LEU A 14 50.48 -34.03 -26.77
CA LEU A 14 49.35 -33.37 -27.43
C LEU A 14 48.16 -33.13 -26.48
N LEU A 15 47.86 -34.09 -25.62
CA LEU A 15 46.81 -33.99 -24.61
C LEU A 15 47.15 -32.95 -23.52
N ILE A 16 48.43 -32.90 -23.07
CA ILE A 16 48.87 -31.90 -22.09
C ILE A 16 48.83 -30.49 -22.66
N VAL A 17 49.26 -30.30 -23.90
CA VAL A 17 49.19 -28.99 -24.57
C VAL A 17 47.75 -28.57 -24.83
N GLY A 18 46.87 -29.51 -25.24
CA GLY A 18 45.45 -29.24 -25.42
C GLY A 18 44.75 -28.85 -24.12
N ALA A 19 45.03 -29.55 -23.02
CA ALA A 19 44.48 -29.23 -21.72
C ALA A 19 44.99 -27.88 -21.18
N SER A 20 46.26 -27.55 -21.39
CA SER A 20 46.85 -26.25 -20.98
C SER A 20 46.28 -25.10 -21.76
N VAL A 21 46.02 -25.24 -23.05
CA VAL A 21 45.36 -24.22 -23.87
C VAL A 21 43.92 -24.06 -23.47
N TRP A 22 43.20 -25.13 -23.13
CA TRP A 22 41.82 -25.07 -22.69
C TRP A 22 41.67 -24.37 -21.33
N ILE A 23 42.55 -24.70 -20.38
CA ILE A 23 42.64 -24.08 -19.06
C ILE A 23 43.03 -22.61 -19.20
N PHE A 24 43.96 -22.27 -20.07
CA PHE A 24 44.34 -20.87 -20.34
C PHE A 24 43.17 -20.08 -20.94
N PHE A 25 42.43 -20.66 -21.87
CA PHE A 25 41.22 -20.03 -22.43
C PHE A 25 40.13 -19.83 -21.38
N PHE A 26 39.94 -20.80 -20.48
CA PHE A 26 38.94 -20.70 -19.41
C PHE A 26 39.33 -19.73 -18.27
N LEU A 27 40.62 -19.63 -17.95
CA LEU A 27 41.09 -18.77 -16.86
C LEU A 27 41.44 -17.35 -17.29
N VAL A 28 41.80 -17.15 -18.57
CA VAL A 28 42.25 -15.85 -19.08
C VAL A 28 41.22 -15.19 -19.98
N TYR A 29 40.40 -15.99 -20.69
CA TYR A 29 39.29 -15.48 -21.48
C TYR A 29 38.00 -15.52 -20.68
N VAL A 30 37.93 -14.78 -19.58
CA VAL A 30 36.62 -14.32 -19.04
C VAL A 30 36.17 -13.28 -20.07
N PRO A 31 35.12 -13.53 -20.89
CA PRO A 31 34.56 -12.48 -21.70
C PRO A 31 34.18 -11.36 -20.72
N ALA A 32 34.71 -10.16 -20.97
CA ALA A 32 34.29 -8.99 -20.20
C ALA A 32 32.76 -9.04 -20.12
N PRO A 33 32.17 -8.89 -18.94
CA PRO A 33 30.73 -8.85 -18.83
C PRO A 33 30.28 -7.85 -19.87
N LYS A 34 29.44 -8.28 -20.82
CA LYS A 34 28.77 -7.35 -21.71
C LYS A 34 28.14 -6.35 -20.76
N THR A 35 28.69 -5.15 -20.71
CA THR A 35 28.01 -4.00 -20.16
C THR A 35 26.73 -3.95 -20.99
N ILE A 36 25.67 -4.55 -20.44
CA ILE A 36 24.33 -4.23 -20.87
C ILE A 36 24.29 -2.74 -20.62
N ALA A 37 24.34 -1.95 -21.70
CA ALA A 37 24.04 -0.53 -21.58
C ALA A 37 22.70 -0.53 -20.87
N LEU A 38 22.70 -0.17 -19.59
CA LEU A 38 21.46 0.09 -18.86
C LEU A 38 20.71 1.02 -19.80
N ALA A 39 19.51 0.60 -20.18
CA ALA A 39 18.60 1.50 -20.86
C ALA A 39 18.67 2.83 -20.10
N PRO A 40 18.79 3.97 -20.78
CA PRO A 40 18.98 5.24 -20.11
C PRO A 40 17.97 5.30 -18.98
N ASN A 41 18.47 5.53 -17.77
CA ASN A 41 17.65 5.58 -16.57
C ASN A 41 16.51 6.57 -16.88
N PRO A 42 15.24 6.15 -16.99
CA PRO A 42 14.15 7.05 -17.31
C PRO A 42 13.97 8.14 -16.25
N PHE A 43 14.72 8.01 -15.15
CA PHE A 43 14.80 8.95 -14.03
C PHE A 43 16.09 9.79 -14.05
N VAL A 44 16.80 9.90 -15.21
CA VAL A 44 17.85 10.88 -15.34
C VAL A 44 17.24 12.26 -15.14
N GLU A 45 17.80 12.98 -14.18
CA GLU A 45 17.53 14.37 -13.85
C GLU A 45 17.42 15.21 -15.12
N GLY A 46 16.19 15.39 -15.60
CA GLY A 46 15.86 16.57 -16.36
C GLY A 46 16.00 17.72 -15.38
N ASP A 47 16.64 18.79 -15.82
CA ASP A 47 16.95 19.99 -15.06
C ASP A 47 15.88 20.29 -13.98
N ALA A 48 16.20 19.92 -12.73
CA ALA A 48 15.26 19.93 -11.60
C ALA A 48 15.00 21.36 -11.08
N THR A 49 15.28 22.37 -11.90
CA THR A 49 15.18 23.78 -11.50
C THR A 49 13.86 24.46 -11.85
N SER A 50 12.93 23.77 -12.52
CA SER A 50 11.64 24.39 -12.85
C SER A 50 10.46 23.56 -12.36
N GLY A 51 9.92 23.89 -11.20
CA GLY A 51 8.57 23.53 -10.82
C GLY A 51 8.35 22.69 -9.56
N PHE A 52 9.37 22.44 -8.75
CA PHE A 52 9.15 21.87 -7.42
C PHE A 52 8.89 23.00 -6.43
N GLU A 53 7.67 23.05 -5.96
CA GLU A 53 7.31 23.91 -4.86
C GLU A 53 8.05 23.44 -3.60
N LYS A 54 8.71 24.35 -2.91
CA LYS A 54 9.46 24.13 -1.68
C LYS A 54 8.57 23.41 -0.66
N ILE A 55 9.12 22.43 0.06
CA ILE A 55 8.41 21.80 1.18
C ILE A 55 7.98 22.92 2.13
N PRO A 56 6.68 22.97 2.49
CA PRO A 56 6.17 24.06 3.31
C PRO A 56 6.82 24.08 4.70
N GLU A 57 6.99 25.26 5.27
CA GLU A 57 7.49 25.39 6.64
C GLU A 57 6.48 24.87 7.66
N VAL A 58 6.96 24.13 8.65
CA VAL A 58 6.14 23.58 9.73
C VAL A 58 5.76 24.71 10.69
N HIS A 59 4.48 24.98 10.83
CA HIS A 59 3.96 25.86 11.87
C HIS A 59 3.63 25.02 13.11
N SER A 60 4.15 25.43 14.27
CA SER A 60 3.77 24.83 15.56
C SER A 60 2.31 25.13 15.86
N ALA A 61 1.49 24.10 16.00
CA ALA A 61 0.10 24.24 16.39
C ALA A 61 -0.04 24.44 17.90
N ALA A 62 -0.93 25.36 18.29
CA ALA A 62 -1.42 25.40 19.66
C ALA A 62 -2.43 24.24 19.84
N GLU A 63 -2.31 23.49 20.92
CA GLU A 63 -3.29 22.46 21.30
C GLU A 63 -4.63 23.11 21.64
N ALA A 64 -5.55 23.10 20.68
CA ALA A 64 -6.93 23.50 20.91
C ALA A 64 -7.75 22.24 21.19
N THR A 65 -8.20 22.08 22.44
CA THR A 65 -9.16 21.02 22.78
C THR A 65 -10.48 21.30 22.04
N SER A 66 -10.91 20.38 21.19
CA SER A 66 -12.17 20.50 20.46
C SER A 66 -13.36 20.18 21.36
N THR A 67 -14.39 20.99 21.25
CA THR A 67 -15.74 20.71 21.85
C THR A 67 -16.67 20.05 20.82
N THR A 68 -16.16 19.55 19.70
CA THR A 68 -16.98 18.88 18.69
C THR A 68 -17.54 17.58 19.28
N PRO A 69 -18.87 17.39 19.32
CA PRO A 69 -19.45 16.13 19.79
C PRO A 69 -19.02 14.99 18.86
N TYR A 70 -18.78 13.83 19.44
CA TYR A 70 -18.45 12.62 18.72
C TYR A 70 -18.99 11.39 19.44
N SER A 71 -19.18 10.31 18.70
CA SER A 71 -19.54 9.01 19.25
C SER A 71 -18.62 7.94 18.67
N LEU A 72 -17.92 7.21 19.56
CA LEU A 72 -17.00 6.11 19.19
C LEU A 72 -17.64 4.76 19.53
N HIS A 73 -17.78 3.90 18.53
CA HIS A 73 -18.38 2.59 18.64
C HIS A 73 -17.43 1.48 18.21
N HIS A 74 -17.37 0.42 18.99
CA HIS A 74 -16.70 -0.81 18.61
C HIS A 74 -17.68 -1.68 17.81
N ILE A 75 -17.44 -1.85 16.51
CA ILE A 75 -18.34 -2.56 15.60
C ILE A 75 -18.21 -4.07 15.79
N THR A 76 -16.99 -4.61 15.81
CA THR A 76 -16.74 -6.03 16.06
C THR A 76 -15.39 -6.27 16.71
N THR A 77 -15.33 -7.27 17.58
CA THR A 77 -14.09 -7.78 18.18
C THR A 77 -13.40 -8.84 17.33
N ARG A 78 -14.02 -9.25 16.20
CA ARG A 78 -13.34 -10.14 15.25
C ARG A 78 -12.13 -9.46 14.67
N LYS A 79 -11.13 -10.26 14.34
CA LYS A 79 -9.95 -9.77 13.60
C LYS A 79 -10.34 -9.49 12.16
N VAL A 80 -10.28 -8.21 11.77
CA VAL A 80 -10.67 -7.70 10.45
C VAL A 80 -9.43 -7.38 9.62
N VAL A 81 -9.44 -7.74 8.33
CA VAL A 81 -8.36 -7.42 7.38
C VAL A 81 -8.80 -6.50 6.23
N GLY A 82 -9.98 -5.96 6.33
CA GLY A 82 -10.56 -4.97 5.41
C GLY A 82 -12.07 -4.94 5.56
N ALA A 83 -12.64 -3.74 5.56
CA ALA A 83 -14.06 -3.49 5.74
C ALA A 83 -14.60 -2.47 4.74
N VAL A 84 -15.93 -2.45 4.56
CA VAL A 84 -16.64 -1.45 3.78
C VAL A 84 -17.96 -1.12 4.48
N ALA A 85 -18.26 0.18 4.59
CA ALA A 85 -19.55 0.66 5.03
C ALA A 85 -20.56 0.62 3.88
N MET A 86 -21.76 0.20 4.19
CA MET A 86 -22.88 0.15 3.26
C MET A 86 -23.81 1.34 3.45
N ASN A 87 -24.55 1.71 2.41
CA ASN A 87 -25.46 2.87 2.47
C ASN A 87 -26.62 2.72 3.48
N ASP A 88 -26.92 1.51 3.91
CA ASP A 88 -27.95 1.21 4.90
C ASP A 88 -27.43 1.23 6.35
N GLY A 89 -26.17 1.64 6.55
CA GLY A 89 -25.51 1.68 7.86
C GLY A 89 -24.97 0.32 8.32
N SER A 90 -25.00 -0.71 7.48
CA SER A 90 -24.33 -1.98 7.74
C SER A 90 -22.85 -1.92 7.35
N TYR A 91 -22.07 -2.88 7.86
CA TYR A 91 -20.65 -3.06 7.52
C TYR A 91 -20.42 -4.46 7.02
N ARG A 92 -19.71 -4.60 5.90
CA ARG A 92 -19.16 -5.87 5.45
C ARG A 92 -17.67 -5.90 5.72
N PHE A 93 -17.17 -7.05 6.19
CA PHE A 93 -15.76 -7.21 6.46
C PHE A 93 -15.27 -8.64 6.19
N VAL A 94 -13.96 -8.78 6.03
CA VAL A 94 -13.29 -10.07 5.92
C VAL A 94 -12.60 -10.38 7.23
N GLU A 95 -12.87 -11.57 7.77
CA GLU A 95 -12.21 -12.07 8.96
C GLU A 95 -10.78 -12.50 8.65
N ALA A 96 -9.82 -12.03 9.47
CA ALA A 96 -8.42 -12.43 9.39
C ALA A 96 -8.27 -13.93 9.56
N GLY A 97 -7.32 -14.52 8.85
CA GLY A 97 -6.98 -15.93 8.97
C GLY A 97 -7.93 -16.88 8.24
N THR A 98 -9.23 -16.68 8.26
CA THR A 98 -10.23 -17.55 7.59
C THR A 98 -10.61 -17.05 6.19
N GLY A 99 -10.62 -15.72 6.01
CA GLY A 99 -11.13 -15.09 4.79
C GLY A 99 -12.66 -15.15 4.65
N HIS A 100 -13.37 -15.54 5.70
CA HIS A 100 -14.84 -15.53 5.69
C HIS A 100 -15.35 -14.09 5.64
N VAL A 101 -16.44 -13.90 4.94
CA VAL A 101 -17.13 -12.61 4.83
C VAL A 101 -18.28 -12.56 5.82
N TYR A 102 -18.35 -11.47 6.57
CA TYR A 102 -19.41 -11.16 7.51
C TYR A 102 -20.07 -9.83 7.18
N GLU A 103 -21.30 -9.67 7.66
CA GLU A 103 -22.03 -8.41 7.67
C GLU A 103 -22.53 -8.13 9.08
N ILE A 104 -22.39 -6.90 9.53
CA ILE A 104 -23.06 -6.40 10.73
C ILE A 104 -24.05 -5.36 10.27
N ASN A 105 -25.34 -5.59 10.54
CA ASN A 105 -26.38 -4.63 10.20
C ASN A 105 -26.40 -3.42 11.14
N ALA A 106 -27.15 -2.37 10.80
CA ALA A 106 -27.27 -1.17 11.61
C ALA A 106 -27.79 -1.44 13.06
N GLY A 107 -28.43 -2.58 13.30
CA GLY A 107 -28.87 -3.03 14.63
C GLY A 107 -27.81 -3.81 15.41
N GLY A 108 -26.58 -3.94 14.89
CA GLY A 108 -25.47 -4.66 15.52
C GLY A 108 -25.56 -6.20 15.41
N ILE A 109 -26.45 -6.72 14.56
CA ILE A 109 -26.57 -8.18 14.36
C ILE A 109 -25.53 -8.61 13.32
N GLU A 110 -24.63 -9.50 13.74
CA GLU A 110 -23.60 -10.09 12.89
C GLU A 110 -24.11 -11.34 12.17
N THR A 111 -23.89 -11.40 10.86
CA THR A 111 -24.25 -12.53 10.01
C THR A 111 -23.06 -12.92 9.13
N ARG A 112 -22.75 -14.20 9.06
CA ARG A 112 -21.76 -14.72 8.12
C ARG A 112 -22.38 -14.85 6.73
N LEU A 113 -21.81 -14.13 5.74
CA LEU A 113 -22.32 -14.12 4.37
C LEU A 113 -21.73 -15.24 3.50
N SER A 114 -20.50 -15.68 3.78
CA SER A 114 -19.82 -16.63 2.93
C SER A 114 -19.21 -17.79 3.69
N ASN A 115 -19.38 -19.02 3.16
CA ASN A 115 -18.70 -20.22 3.61
C ASN A 115 -17.38 -20.49 2.85
N THR A 116 -17.05 -19.67 1.83
CA THR A 116 -15.79 -19.75 1.12
C THR A 116 -14.65 -19.44 2.08
N THR A 117 -13.70 -20.36 2.21
CA THR A 117 -12.54 -20.20 3.08
C THR A 117 -11.32 -19.83 2.23
N PHE A 118 -10.69 -18.69 2.56
CA PHE A 118 -9.40 -18.30 2.04
C PHE A 118 -8.41 -18.18 3.22
N ALA A 119 -7.85 -19.32 3.61
CA ALA A 119 -7.01 -19.42 4.82
C ALA A 119 -5.83 -18.45 4.80
N GLN A 120 -5.46 -17.95 5.99
CA GLN A 120 -4.38 -16.97 6.17
C GLN A 120 -4.64 -15.60 5.48
N ALA A 121 -5.90 -15.19 5.35
CA ALA A 121 -6.26 -13.86 4.88
C ALA A 121 -5.58 -12.77 5.72
N GLN A 122 -4.90 -11.83 5.07
CA GLN A 122 -4.11 -10.76 5.71
C GLN A 122 -4.54 -9.37 5.28
N LYS A 123 -5.11 -9.23 4.08
CA LYS A 123 -5.62 -7.97 3.53
C LYS A 123 -6.87 -8.23 2.71
N ALA A 124 -7.79 -7.26 2.73
CA ALA A 124 -8.93 -7.28 1.81
C ALA A 124 -9.21 -5.88 1.29
N ALA A 125 -9.46 -5.78 -0.02
CA ALA A 125 -9.93 -4.57 -0.68
C ALA A 125 -11.37 -4.79 -1.15
N TRP A 126 -12.24 -3.83 -0.92
CA TRP A 126 -13.65 -3.91 -1.27
C TRP A 126 -14.02 -2.98 -2.43
N SER A 127 -15.00 -3.38 -3.21
CA SER A 127 -15.71 -2.43 -4.07
C SER A 127 -16.58 -1.51 -3.23
N THR A 128 -16.76 -0.27 -3.66
CA THR A 128 -17.53 0.75 -2.95
C THR A 128 -18.98 0.31 -2.62
N ILE A 129 -19.57 -0.51 -3.48
CA ILE A 129 -20.92 -1.07 -3.26
C ILE A 129 -20.92 -2.36 -2.42
N GLY A 130 -19.76 -2.80 -1.92
CA GLY A 130 -19.61 -3.93 -1.00
C GLY A 130 -19.99 -5.31 -1.53
N ASN A 131 -20.18 -5.47 -2.84
CA ASN A 131 -20.55 -6.76 -3.45
C ASN A 131 -19.35 -7.54 -4.02
N ARG A 132 -18.17 -6.93 -4.08
CA ARG A 132 -16.93 -7.58 -4.54
C ARG A 132 -15.81 -7.34 -3.55
N VAL A 133 -14.96 -8.33 -3.41
CA VAL A 133 -13.81 -8.27 -2.52
C VAL A 133 -12.62 -8.98 -3.14
N ALA A 134 -11.43 -8.40 -2.95
CA ALA A 134 -10.15 -9.04 -3.24
C ALA A 134 -9.47 -9.34 -1.89
N ILE A 135 -9.21 -10.61 -1.62
CA ILE A 135 -8.60 -11.09 -0.36
C ILE A 135 -7.21 -11.58 -0.67
N SER A 136 -6.21 -11.10 0.03
CA SER A 136 -4.80 -11.43 -0.21
C SER A 136 -4.15 -12.07 1.01
N ARG A 137 -3.18 -12.95 0.71
CA ARG A 137 -2.28 -13.58 1.69
C ARG A 137 -0.87 -13.66 1.13
N GLU A 138 0.12 -13.68 2.00
CA GLU A 138 1.49 -14.01 1.61
C GLU A 138 1.69 -15.52 1.63
N THR A 139 2.41 -16.03 0.65
CA THR A 139 2.83 -17.43 0.52
C THR A 139 4.34 -17.49 0.29
N GLU A 140 4.94 -18.67 0.34
CA GLU A 140 6.36 -18.86 0.04
C GLU A 140 6.76 -18.39 -1.37
N THR A 141 5.82 -18.41 -2.31
CA THR A 141 6.02 -18.00 -3.70
C THR A 141 5.63 -16.55 -3.99
N GLY A 142 5.15 -15.82 -2.99
CA GLY A 142 4.70 -14.42 -3.08
C GLY A 142 3.23 -14.24 -2.70
N THR A 143 2.69 -13.07 -3.00
CA THR A 143 1.29 -12.72 -2.67
C THR A 143 0.31 -13.48 -3.55
N GLU A 144 -0.65 -14.15 -2.94
CA GLU A 144 -1.79 -14.76 -3.61
C GLU A 144 -3.06 -13.96 -3.32
N THR A 145 -3.87 -13.70 -4.34
CA THR A 145 -5.10 -12.90 -4.21
C THR A 145 -6.29 -13.63 -4.81
N PHE A 146 -7.33 -13.82 -4.00
CA PHE A 146 -8.64 -14.27 -4.43
C PHE A 146 -9.53 -13.07 -4.71
N VAL A 147 -10.18 -13.04 -5.87
CA VAL A 147 -11.15 -12.00 -6.26
C VAL A 147 -12.53 -12.63 -6.35
N GLY A 148 -13.44 -12.20 -5.48
CA GLY A 148 -14.76 -12.78 -5.38
C GLY A 148 -15.88 -11.75 -5.48
N THR A 149 -17.05 -12.25 -5.91
CA THR A 149 -18.31 -11.51 -5.92
C THR A 149 -19.28 -12.19 -4.99
N LEU A 150 -19.92 -11.43 -4.09
CA LEU A 150 -21.02 -11.91 -3.28
C LEU A 150 -22.29 -12.02 -4.14
N ALA A 151 -22.81 -13.20 -4.24
CA ALA A 151 -24.01 -13.50 -5.03
C ALA A 151 -25.02 -14.27 -4.18
N PRO A 152 -26.33 -14.08 -4.38
CA PRO A 152 -27.36 -14.91 -3.78
C PRO A 152 -27.19 -16.38 -4.17
N SER A 153 -27.47 -17.28 -3.21
CA SER A 153 -27.46 -18.73 -3.45
C SER A 153 -28.71 -19.35 -2.81
N ASP A 154 -29.40 -20.20 -3.57
CA ASP A 154 -30.62 -20.86 -3.11
C ASP A 154 -30.41 -21.75 -1.86
N ALA A 155 -29.19 -22.26 -1.70
CA ALA A 155 -28.88 -23.21 -0.63
C ALA A 155 -28.28 -22.55 0.64
N ALA A 156 -27.67 -21.36 0.54
CA ALA A 156 -26.85 -20.80 1.61
C ALA A 156 -27.05 -19.29 1.86
N GLY A 157 -28.06 -18.67 1.25
CA GLY A 157 -28.32 -17.23 1.33
C GLY A 157 -27.37 -16.43 0.45
N MET A 158 -26.10 -16.30 0.82
CA MET A 158 -25.06 -15.66 0.01
C MET A 158 -23.86 -16.59 -0.17
N VAL A 159 -23.18 -16.46 -1.29
CA VAL A 159 -21.93 -17.17 -1.58
C VAL A 159 -20.90 -16.19 -2.14
N LEU A 160 -19.65 -16.36 -1.78
CA LEU A 160 -18.54 -15.64 -2.41
C LEU A 160 -18.00 -16.52 -3.55
N ASP A 161 -18.39 -16.17 -4.78
CA ASP A 161 -17.93 -16.83 -6.00
C ASP A 161 -16.78 -16.03 -6.62
N GLY A 162 -15.71 -16.70 -7.01
CA GLY A 162 -14.54 -16.03 -7.54
C GLY A 162 -13.39 -16.96 -7.90
N ALA A 163 -12.25 -16.36 -8.17
CA ALA A 163 -11.04 -17.06 -8.58
C ALA A 163 -9.77 -16.40 -8.07
N ILE A 164 -8.69 -17.18 -8.02
CA ILE A 164 -7.35 -16.69 -7.76
C ILE A 164 -6.86 -15.84 -8.94
N LEU A 165 -6.36 -14.65 -8.64
CA LEU A 165 -5.70 -13.79 -9.61
C LEU A 165 -4.30 -14.33 -9.91
N ALA A 166 -4.01 -14.57 -11.19
CA ALA A 166 -2.76 -15.20 -11.58
C ALA A 166 -1.52 -14.32 -11.30
N GLY A 167 -0.56 -14.88 -10.56
CA GLY A 167 0.83 -14.42 -10.47
C GLY A 167 1.09 -13.17 -9.64
N GLY A 168 1.18 -13.29 -8.31
CA GLY A 168 1.80 -12.31 -7.40
C GLY A 168 1.33 -10.86 -7.55
N SER A 169 0.07 -10.57 -7.17
CA SER A 169 -0.54 -9.25 -7.33
C SER A 169 -0.45 -8.43 -6.04
N SER A 170 -0.18 -7.14 -6.16
CA SER A 170 -0.16 -6.19 -5.03
C SER A 170 -0.85 -4.87 -5.42
N ASN A 171 -0.96 -3.92 -4.49
CA ASN A 171 -1.63 -2.62 -4.71
C ASN A 171 -3.03 -2.78 -5.35
N ILE A 172 -3.87 -3.60 -4.73
CA ILE A 172 -5.16 -3.98 -5.29
C ILE A 172 -6.21 -2.94 -4.92
N ALA A 173 -6.98 -2.48 -5.90
CA ALA A 173 -8.09 -1.56 -5.71
C ALA A 173 -9.21 -1.81 -6.73
N PHE A 174 -10.47 -1.57 -6.33
CA PHE A 174 -11.60 -1.56 -7.26
C PHE A 174 -11.86 -0.13 -7.74
N SER A 175 -12.38 0.01 -8.96
CA SER A 175 -12.92 1.28 -9.42
C SER A 175 -14.12 1.70 -8.57
N SER A 176 -14.44 3.00 -8.60
CA SER A 176 -15.62 3.55 -7.94
C SER A 176 -16.93 2.86 -8.38
N SER A 177 -17.01 2.38 -9.63
CA SER A 177 -18.14 1.56 -10.13
C SER A 177 -18.10 0.09 -9.68
N GLY A 178 -16.97 -0.39 -9.13
CA GLY A 178 -16.75 -1.79 -8.79
C GLY A 178 -16.56 -2.75 -9.97
N ASP A 179 -16.63 -2.28 -11.23
CA ASP A 179 -16.57 -3.13 -12.42
C ASP A 179 -15.15 -3.39 -12.94
N THR A 180 -14.19 -2.64 -12.44
CA THR A 180 -12.78 -2.77 -12.82
C THR A 180 -11.93 -3.00 -11.57
N LEU A 181 -10.99 -3.93 -11.69
CA LEU A 181 -9.97 -4.20 -10.68
C LEU A 181 -8.63 -3.65 -11.18
N PHE A 182 -8.00 -2.84 -10.37
CA PHE A 182 -6.60 -2.46 -10.53
C PHE A 182 -5.71 -3.35 -9.67
N TYR A 183 -4.56 -3.70 -10.18
CA TYR A 183 -3.50 -4.36 -9.41
C TYR A 183 -2.14 -4.14 -10.08
N THR A 184 -1.08 -4.31 -9.28
CA THR A 184 0.27 -4.34 -9.83
C THR A 184 0.81 -5.76 -9.87
N LYS A 185 1.62 -6.05 -10.89
CA LYS A 185 2.24 -7.36 -11.12
C LYS A 185 3.73 -7.21 -11.31
N LYS A 186 4.53 -8.02 -10.61
CA LYS A 186 5.98 -8.09 -10.80
C LYS A 186 6.32 -8.66 -12.18
N THR A 187 7.32 -8.06 -12.82
CA THR A 187 7.89 -8.49 -14.10
C THR A 187 9.40 -8.66 -13.94
N PRO A 188 10.10 -9.34 -14.84
CA PRO A 188 11.55 -9.45 -14.77
C PRO A 188 12.28 -8.08 -14.81
N SER A 189 11.68 -7.07 -15.43
CA SER A 189 12.24 -5.72 -15.57
C SER A 189 11.72 -4.70 -14.56
N GLY A 190 10.82 -5.10 -13.64
CA GLY A 190 10.24 -4.18 -12.67
C GLY A 190 8.81 -4.54 -12.29
N LEU A 191 7.89 -3.61 -12.45
CA LEU A 191 6.49 -3.76 -12.06
C LEU A 191 5.57 -3.11 -13.10
N SER A 192 4.45 -3.76 -13.40
CA SER A 192 3.40 -3.23 -14.27
C SER A 192 2.11 -3.02 -13.50
N GLY A 193 1.45 -1.87 -13.73
CA GLY A 193 0.09 -1.59 -13.26
C GLY A 193 -0.92 -2.05 -14.32
N ILE A 194 -1.88 -2.86 -13.90
CA ILE A 194 -2.87 -3.50 -14.77
C ILE A 194 -4.26 -3.13 -14.28
N SER A 195 -5.14 -2.73 -15.19
CA SER A 195 -6.58 -2.69 -14.97
C SER A 195 -7.26 -3.86 -15.66
N ARG A 196 -8.17 -4.54 -14.96
CA ARG A 196 -8.96 -5.68 -15.47
C ARG A 196 -10.43 -5.37 -15.36
N ASN A 197 -11.12 -5.40 -16.47
CA ASN A 197 -12.58 -5.35 -16.48
C ASN A 197 -13.14 -6.70 -16.00
N LEU A 198 -13.90 -6.70 -14.92
CA LEU A 198 -14.36 -7.93 -14.26
C LEU A 198 -15.53 -8.63 -14.99
N LYS A 199 -16.22 -7.92 -15.91
CA LYS A 199 -17.28 -8.52 -16.74
C LYS A 199 -16.73 -9.24 -17.97
N THR A 200 -15.72 -8.63 -18.62
CA THR A 200 -15.15 -9.14 -19.87
C THR A 200 -13.83 -9.87 -19.70
N ASN A 201 -13.23 -9.81 -18.50
CA ASN A 201 -11.89 -10.30 -18.18
C ASN A 201 -10.76 -9.65 -19.03
N LYS A 202 -11.04 -8.55 -19.71
CA LYS A 202 -10.04 -7.83 -20.52
C LYS A 202 -9.10 -7.05 -19.62
N GLU A 203 -7.80 -7.25 -19.83
CA GLU A 203 -6.73 -6.53 -19.14
C GLU A 203 -6.14 -5.43 -20.01
N LEU A 204 -5.74 -4.33 -19.37
CA LEU A 204 -5.02 -3.22 -19.96
C LEU A 204 -3.85 -2.86 -19.06
N THR A 205 -2.63 -2.81 -19.60
CA THR A 205 -1.47 -2.27 -18.90
C THR A 205 -1.52 -0.76 -18.91
N LEU A 206 -1.57 -0.16 -17.73
CA LEU A 206 -1.66 1.29 -17.55
C LEU A 206 -0.27 1.95 -17.51
N PHE A 207 0.71 1.26 -16.91
CA PHE A 207 2.09 1.69 -16.84
C PHE A 207 3.04 0.50 -16.62
N SER A 208 4.34 0.72 -16.87
CA SER A 208 5.41 -0.20 -16.47
C SER A 208 6.60 0.62 -15.96
N ILE A 209 7.19 0.20 -14.83
CA ILE A 209 8.30 0.90 -14.19
C ILE A 209 9.41 -0.06 -13.80
N PRO A 210 10.68 0.36 -13.80
CA PRO A 210 11.83 -0.47 -13.42
C PRO A 210 12.03 -0.53 -11.89
N LEU A 211 10.95 -0.51 -11.11
CA LEU A 211 10.95 -0.63 -9.66
C LEU A 211 10.15 -1.86 -9.24
N GLN A 212 10.64 -2.59 -8.24
CA GLN A 212 9.99 -3.83 -7.76
C GLN A 212 9.02 -3.59 -6.61
N GLU A 213 9.24 -2.53 -5.84
CA GLU A 213 8.47 -2.25 -4.62
C GLU A 213 8.02 -0.80 -4.61
N VAL A 214 6.73 -0.60 -4.76
CA VAL A 214 6.06 0.69 -4.74
C VAL A 214 4.69 0.55 -4.08
N THR A 215 4.18 1.65 -3.57
CA THR A 215 2.76 1.81 -3.22
C THR A 215 2.08 2.55 -4.37
N VAL A 216 0.95 2.06 -4.83
CA VAL A 216 0.20 2.68 -5.91
C VAL A 216 -1.22 2.98 -5.44
N SER A 217 -1.61 4.25 -5.53
CA SER A 217 -3.00 4.68 -5.46
C SER A 217 -3.56 4.78 -6.87
N TRP A 218 -4.80 4.31 -7.06
CA TRP A 218 -5.49 4.31 -8.34
C TRP A 218 -6.86 4.99 -8.20
N GLU A 219 -7.25 5.74 -9.21
CA GLU A 219 -8.41 6.61 -9.28
C GLU A 219 -8.43 7.78 -8.27
N PRO A 220 -8.77 8.97 -8.80
CA PRO A 220 -8.96 9.27 -10.23
C PRO A 220 -7.65 9.36 -11.01
N HIS A 221 -6.51 9.44 -10.30
CA HIS A 221 -5.18 9.56 -10.90
C HIS A 221 -4.24 8.53 -10.29
N ILE A 222 -3.42 7.91 -11.14
CA ILE A 222 -2.39 7.00 -10.66
C ILE A 222 -1.28 7.80 -10.00
N LEU A 223 -1.03 7.48 -8.72
CA LEU A 223 0.13 7.93 -7.97
C LEU A 223 0.98 6.72 -7.59
N ILE A 224 2.24 6.74 -7.99
CA ILE A 224 3.21 5.69 -7.70
C ILE A 224 4.24 6.25 -6.73
N VAL A 225 4.33 5.69 -5.54
CA VAL A 225 5.28 6.11 -4.50
C VAL A 225 6.28 4.99 -4.29
N THR A 226 7.58 5.32 -4.32
CA THR A 226 8.63 4.33 -4.02
C THR A 226 8.42 3.74 -2.63
N LYS A 227 8.91 2.52 -2.41
CA LYS A 227 8.86 1.91 -1.08
C LYS A 227 9.37 2.90 -0.04
N ALA A 228 8.56 3.15 0.95
CA ALA A 228 8.91 4.06 2.03
C ALA A 228 10.10 3.49 2.83
N SER A 229 11.02 4.37 3.22
CA SER A 229 12.19 4.04 4.01
C SER A 229 12.54 5.18 4.94
N ALA A 230 12.91 4.85 6.18
CA ALA A 230 13.36 5.83 7.15
C ALA A 230 14.65 6.55 6.73
N GLU A 231 15.54 5.88 6.00
CA GLU A 231 16.87 6.40 5.67
C GLU A 231 16.97 6.87 4.22
N LEU A 232 16.31 6.17 3.30
CA LEU A 232 16.42 6.45 1.89
C LEU A 232 15.37 7.47 1.44
N PRO A 233 15.76 8.43 0.59
CA PRO A 233 14.81 9.36 0.01
C PRO A 233 13.79 8.63 -0.88
N GLY A 234 12.52 8.93 -0.67
CA GLY A 234 11.42 8.47 -1.50
C GLY A 234 11.10 9.44 -2.63
N TYR A 235 10.35 8.94 -3.60
CA TYR A 235 9.88 9.68 -4.77
C TYR A 235 8.42 9.30 -5.07
N ALA A 236 7.67 10.26 -5.61
CA ALA A 236 6.33 10.00 -6.11
C ALA A 236 6.23 10.37 -7.59
N TYR A 237 5.53 9.54 -8.37
CA TYR A 237 5.40 9.65 -9.82
C TYR A 237 3.94 9.50 -10.25
N ARG A 238 3.59 10.08 -11.39
CA ARG A 238 2.38 9.76 -12.14
C ARG A 238 2.59 8.51 -13.01
N SER A 239 1.52 8.07 -13.68
CA SER A 239 1.58 6.92 -14.62
C SER A 239 2.50 7.15 -15.82
N ASP A 240 2.72 8.38 -16.22
CA ASP A 240 3.66 8.78 -17.28
C ASP A 240 5.11 8.91 -16.79
N LEU A 241 5.38 8.53 -15.54
CA LEU A 241 6.64 8.61 -14.83
C LEU A 241 7.12 10.05 -14.56
N THR A 242 6.28 11.04 -14.74
CA THR A 242 6.57 12.41 -14.30
C THR A 242 6.63 12.45 -12.77
N ARG A 243 7.76 12.92 -12.22
CA ARG A 243 7.94 13.07 -10.79
C ARG A 243 7.06 14.19 -10.24
N VAL A 244 6.36 13.93 -9.15
CA VAL A 244 5.40 14.85 -8.52
C VAL A 244 5.74 15.22 -7.08
N SER A 245 6.82 14.69 -6.52
CA SER A 245 7.29 15.05 -5.18
C SER A 245 8.77 15.41 -5.19
N GLU A 246 9.20 16.19 -4.22
CA GLU A 246 10.61 16.29 -3.87
C GLU A 246 11.13 14.95 -3.33
N SER A 247 12.45 14.79 -3.38
CA SER A 247 13.14 13.66 -2.77
C SER A 247 13.24 13.90 -1.26
N ILE A 248 12.58 13.07 -0.45
CA ILE A 248 12.57 13.23 1.00
C ILE A 248 12.58 11.86 1.68
N PRO A 249 13.37 11.64 2.77
CA PRO A 249 13.30 10.43 3.57
C PRO A 249 11.91 10.23 4.18
N ALA A 250 11.54 8.98 4.42
CA ALA A 250 10.24 8.58 4.97
C ALA A 250 9.04 9.05 4.14
N LEU A 251 9.21 9.27 2.83
CA LEU A 251 8.10 9.67 1.97
C LEU A 251 7.02 8.60 1.95
N THR A 252 5.84 8.99 2.36
CA THR A 252 4.61 8.20 2.28
C THR A 252 3.50 9.08 1.73
N ALA A 253 2.49 8.48 1.11
CA ALA A 253 1.34 9.21 0.59
C ALA A 253 0.08 8.34 0.62
N HIS A 254 -1.07 9.01 0.71
CA HIS A 254 -2.39 8.41 0.54
C HIS A 254 -3.27 9.34 -0.30
N THR A 255 -3.92 8.78 -1.31
CA THR A 255 -4.80 9.53 -2.23
C THR A 255 -6.23 9.07 -2.05
N GLN A 256 -7.15 10.03 -1.98
CA GLN A 256 -8.58 9.80 -2.00
C GLN A 256 -9.25 10.92 -2.82
N GLY A 257 -9.96 10.56 -3.89
CA GLY A 257 -10.45 11.54 -4.84
C GLY A 257 -9.30 12.39 -5.43
N ASP A 258 -9.51 13.70 -5.57
CA ASP A 258 -8.51 14.62 -6.13
C ASP A 258 -7.47 15.13 -5.11
N SER A 259 -7.52 14.62 -3.89
CA SER A 259 -6.64 15.03 -2.80
C SER A 259 -5.64 13.94 -2.44
N THR A 260 -4.40 14.35 -2.21
CA THR A 260 -3.33 13.46 -1.72
C THR A 260 -2.70 14.08 -0.48
N VAL A 261 -2.65 13.33 0.60
CA VAL A 261 -1.82 13.68 1.75
C VAL A 261 -0.46 13.01 1.60
N PHE A 262 0.58 13.78 1.80
CA PHE A 262 1.98 13.34 1.81
C PHE A 262 2.58 13.55 3.18
N SER A 263 3.56 12.71 3.50
CA SER A 263 4.44 12.93 4.64
C SER A 263 5.87 12.54 4.30
N GLY A 264 6.80 13.22 4.92
CA GLY A 264 8.22 12.94 4.81
C GLY A 264 8.96 13.49 6.01
N ARG A 265 10.24 13.18 6.13
CA ARG A 265 11.04 13.59 7.29
C ARG A 265 12.03 14.68 6.93
N VAL A 266 12.03 15.77 7.72
CA VAL A 266 13.01 16.84 7.66
C VAL A 266 13.77 16.85 9.01
N GLY A 267 15.04 16.47 8.99
CA GLY A 267 15.79 16.23 10.22
C GLY A 267 15.16 15.11 11.06
N THR A 268 14.67 15.44 12.26
CA THR A 268 13.95 14.53 13.16
C THR A 268 12.44 14.73 13.14
N THR A 269 11.92 15.67 12.35
CA THR A 269 10.51 16.04 12.33
C THR A 269 9.79 15.42 11.14
N LEU A 270 8.64 14.79 11.39
CA LEU A 270 7.71 14.39 10.34
C LEU A 270 6.94 15.64 9.89
N VAL A 271 7.03 15.96 8.61
CA VAL A 271 6.28 17.06 7.98
C VAL A 271 5.22 16.48 7.05
N SER A 272 4.07 17.13 6.99
CA SER A 272 2.97 16.64 6.15
C SER A 272 2.31 17.78 5.39
N TRP A 273 1.84 17.47 4.21
CA TRP A 273 1.14 18.43 3.34
C TRP A 273 0.06 17.74 2.50
N ILE A 274 -0.95 18.51 2.14
CA ILE A 274 -1.99 18.08 1.22
C ILE A 274 -1.68 18.68 -0.16
N ARG A 275 -1.86 17.90 -1.21
CA ARG A 275 -1.91 18.38 -2.58
C ARG A 275 -3.31 18.18 -3.15
N ARG A 276 -3.88 19.24 -3.70
CA ARG A 276 -5.15 19.24 -4.42
C ARG A 276 -4.96 19.99 -5.75
N GLY A 277 -4.91 19.25 -6.85
CA GLY A 277 -4.54 19.83 -8.14
C GLY A 277 -3.12 20.41 -8.14
N LYS A 278 -3.02 21.75 -8.23
CA LYS A 278 -1.75 22.48 -8.17
C LYS A 278 -1.44 23.06 -6.78
N ASP A 279 -2.42 23.07 -5.89
CA ASP A 279 -2.27 23.68 -4.56
C ASP A 279 -1.59 22.72 -3.60
N THR A 280 -0.68 23.24 -2.80
CA THR A 280 0.04 22.51 -1.75
C THR A 280 -0.16 23.26 -0.43
N ILE A 281 -0.70 22.56 0.56
CA ILE A 281 -1.10 23.11 1.85
C ILE A 281 -0.40 22.33 2.95
N SER A 282 0.42 23.01 3.75
CA SER A 282 1.09 22.41 4.92
C SER A 282 0.09 22.06 5.99
N LEU A 283 0.24 20.89 6.59
CA LEU A 283 -0.47 20.57 7.82
C LEU A 283 0.30 21.10 9.03
N THR A 284 -0.43 21.56 10.04
CA THR A 284 0.13 22.06 11.30
C THR A 284 0.75 20.94 12.16
N GLN A 285 0.49 19.66 11.81
CA GLN A 285 1.00 18.48 12.50
C GLN A 285 1.46 17.42 11.49
N GLY A 286 2.55 16.70 11.79
CA GLY A 286 2.98 15.54 11.02
C GLY A 286 2.00 14.38 11.20
N VAL A 287 1.58 13.75 10.10
CA VAL A 287 0.63 12.63 10.09
C VAL A 287 1.21 11.42 9.37
N ILE A 288 0.64 10.26 9.60
CA ILE A 288 0.88 9.04 8.80
C ILE A 288 -0.23 8.96 7.74
N PRO A 289 0.06 9.15 6.45
CA PRO A 289 -0.97 9.24 5.42
C PRO A 289 -1.97 8.08 5.37
N GLN A 290 -1.52 6.85 5.68
CA GLN A 290 -2.39 5.67 5.73
C GLN A 290 -3.38 5.67 6.89
N LYS A 291 -3.15 6.54 7.88
CA LYS A 291 -4.04 6.77 9.02
C LYS A 291 -4.96 7.98 8.80
N CYS A 292 -5.12 8.43 7.55
CA CYS A 292 -5.91 9.61 7.20
C CYS A 292 -6.99 9.28 6.19
N ALA A 293 -8.16 9.93 6.31
CA ALA A 293 -9.25 9.87 5.33
C ALA A 293 -9.85 11.26 5.10
N PHE A 294 -10.17 11.55 3.84
CA PHE A 294 -10.84 12.79 3.45
C PHE A 294 -12.37 12.65 3.50
N GLN A 295 -13.04 13.70 3.96
CA GLN A 295 -14.49 13.86 3.86
C GLN A 295 -14.81 15.33 3.55
N GLY A 296 -15.13 15.63 2.30
CA GLY A 296 -15.33 17.01 1.85
C GLY A 296 -14.07 17.87 2.02
N ASP A 297 -14.19 18.98 2.76
CA ASP A 297 -13.10 19.90 3.09
C ASP A 297 -12.41 19.55 4.43
N THR A 298 -12.59 18.33 4.91
CA THR A 298 -12.01 17.84 6.15
C THR A 298 -11.09 16.65 5.87
N LEU A 299 -9.94 16.62 6.54
CA LEU A 299 -9.05 15.46 6.62
C LEU A 299 -9.01 14.99 8.07
N LEU A 300 -9.51 13.79 8.35
CA LEU A 300 -9.35 13.14 9.65
C LEU A 300 -8.12 12.25 9.63
N CYS A 301 -7.25 12.41 10.63
CA CYS A 301 -6.05 11.57 10.78
C CYS A 301 -5.93 11.05 12.21
N ALA A 302 -5.52 9.79 12.33
CA ALA A 302 -5.01 9.26 13.58
C ALA A 302 -3.52 9.61 13.70
N VAL A 303 -3.18 10.42 14.70
CA VAL A 303 -1.85 10.98 14.91
C VAL A 303 -1.22 10.33 16.13
N PRO A 304 -0.05 9.68 16.00
CA PRO A 304 0.66 9.11 17.12
C PRO A 304 1.02 10.14 18.21
N LYS A 305 0.70 9.87 19.47
CA LYS A 305 1.10 10.72 20.61
C LYS A 305 2.62 10.78 20.80
N ASN A 306 3.25 9.61 20.69
CA ASN A 306 4.70 9.45 20.86
C ASN A 306 5.27 8.91 19.54
N PHE A 307 5.70 9.81 18.67
CA PHE A 307 6.16 9.46 17.34
C PHE A 307 7.68 9.37 17.28
N GLU A 308 8.22 8.17 17.03
CA GLU A 308 9.63 7.95 16.78
C GLU A 308 9.94 8.07 15.28
N SER A 309 10.25 9.29 14.84
CA SER A 309 10.45 9.59 13.41
C SER A 309 11.64 8.88 12.79
N MET A 310 12.65 8.49 13.58
CA MET A 310 13.89 7.91 13.06
C MET A 310 13.71 6.47 12.54
N THR A 311 12.76 5.72 13.08
CA THR A 311 12.46 4.35 12.67
C THR A 311 11.24 4.25 11.74
N TYR A 312 10.44 5.32 11.67
CA TYR A 312 9.32 5.40 10.74
C TYR A 312 9.81 5.65 9.31
N PRO A 313 9.23 5.02 8.29
CA PRO A 313 8.03 4.15 8.34
C PRO A 313 8.34 2.66 8.53
N ASP A 314 9.59 2.24 8.42
CA ASP A 314 9.99 0.83 8.33
C ASP A 314 9.50 0.00 9.52
N ALA A 315 9.74 0.46 10.76
CA ALA A 315 9.38 -0.27 11.97
C ALA A 315 7.86 -0.45 12.10
N TRP A 316 7.09 0.58 11.73
CA TRP A 316 5.62 0.50 11.78
C TRP A 316 5.06 -0.46 10.73
N TYR A 317 5.56 -0.42 9.48
CA TYR A 317 5.12 -1.34 8.43
C TYR A 317 5.49 -2.80 8.72
N ARG A 318 6.63 -3.04 9.39
CA ARG A 318 7.02 -4.39 9.82
C ARG A 318 6.30 -4.88 11.06
N GLY A 319 5.51 -4.02 11.73
CA GLY A 319 4.82 -4.37 12.98
C GLY A 319 5.73 -4.43 14.20
N GLU A 320 6.94 -3.86 14.11
CA GLU A 320 7.91 -3.76 15.20
C GLU A 320 7.54 -2.65 16.19
N THR A 321 6.78 -1.67 15.72
CA THR A 321 6.29 -0.53 16.52
C THR A 321 4.78 -0.39 16.34
N SER A 322 4.09 -0.14 17.44
CA SER A 322 2.67 0.27 17.49
C SER A 322 2.59 1.64 18.17
N TYR A 323 1.62 2.43 17.76
CA TYR A 323 1.39 3.77 18.28
C TYR A 323 0.11 3.84 19.12
N ASP A 324 0.04 4.85 19.97
CA ASP A 324 -1.17 5.28 20.68
C ASP A 324 -1.66 6.56 20.00
N ASP A 325 -2.80 6.46 19.34
CA ASP A 325 -3.27 7.48 18.42
C ASP A 325 -4.29 8.44 19.06
N THR A 326 -4.18 9.70 18.66
CA THR A 326 -5.18 10.75 18.88
C THR A 326 -5.78 11.14 17.55
N LEU A 327 -7.10 11.26 17.46
CA LEU A 327 -7.75 11.73 16.24
C LEU A 327 -7.68 13.25 16.13
N TRP A 328 -7.19 13.69 14.97
CA TRP A 328 -7.09 15.09 14.56
C TRP A 328 -7.95 15.34 13.33
N MET A 329 -8.60 16.50 13.32
CA MET A 329 -9.30 17.00 12.15
C MET A 329 -8.55 18.21 11.60
N PHE A 330 -8.23 18.15 10.31
CA PHE A 330 -7.57 19.22 9.57
C PHE A 330 -8.51 19.83 8.57
N ASN A 331 -8.47 21.16 8.44
CA ASN A 331 -9.11 21.88 7.35
C ASN A 331 -8.21 21.77 6.12
N VAL A 332 -8.73 21.29 5.00
CA VAL A 332 -7.94 21.09 3.77
C VAL A 332 -7.68 22.38 3.00
N GLN A 333 -8.27 23.53 3.40
CA GLN A 333 -8.06 24.82 2.76
C GLN A 333 -6.83 25.54 3.28
N ASP A 334 -6.52 25.40 4.57
CA ASP A 334 -5.43 26.11 5.25
C ASP A 334 -4.48 25.19 6.04
N GLY A 335 -4.79 23.89 6.16
CA GLY A 335 -3.98 22.91 6.86
C GLY A 335 -4.02 22.99 8.39
N THR A 336 -4.87 23.87 8.96
CA THR A 336 -5.02 23.99 10.41
C THR A 336 -5.67 22.73 10.97
N GLY A 337 -5.10 22.21 12.06
CA GLY A 337 -5.57 20.99 12.72
C GLY A 337 -6.04 21.25 14.15
N LYS A 338 -7.00 20.45 14.61
CA LYS A 338 -7.45 20.40 16.00
C LYS A 338 -7.60 18.95 16.46
N VAL A 339 -7.33 18.71 17.73
CA VAL A 339 -7.62 17.43 18.39
C VAL A 339 -9.12 17.24 18.47
N ILE A 340 -9.61 16.06 18.08
CA ILE A 340 -11.00 15.66 18.24
C ILE A 340 -11.15 14.77 19.48
N VAL A 341 -10.34 13.71 19.57
CA VAL A 341 -10.46 12.73 20.64
C VAL A 341 -9.16 11.96 20.85
N ASP A 342 -8.86 11.69 22.09
CA ASP A 342 -7.85 10.72 22.49
C ASP A 342 -8.49 9.32 22.50
N LEU A 343 -8.07 8.46 21.57
CA LEU A 343 -8.65 7.12 21.43
C LEU A 343 -8.44 6.26 22.68
N ASN A 344 -7.29 6.39 23.33
CA ASN A 344 -7.00 5.64 24.56
C ASN A 344 -7.90 6.05 25.71
N GLU A 345 -8.21 7.34 25.85
CA GLU A 345 -9.11 7.82 26.93
C GLU A 345 -10.52 7.23 26.82
N ILE A 346 -11.02 7.06 25.60
CA ILE A 346 -12.37 6.53 25.36
C ILE A 346 -12.39 5.01 25.37
N ALA A 347 -11.50 4.36 24.61
CA ALA A 347 -11.46 2.91 24.48
C ALA A 347 -10.88 2.21 25.72
N LYS A 348 -10.22 2.96 26.61
CA LYS A 348 -9.48 2.47 27.79
C LYS A 348 -8.41 1.45 27.43
N LYS A 349 -7.85 1.58 26.22
CA LYS A 349 -6.74 0.78 25.68
C LYS A 349 -6.04 1.53 24.59
N THR A 350 -4.78 1.15 24.32
CA THR A 350 -4.02 1.65 23.18
C THR A 350 -4.68 1.24 21.88
N ILE A 351 -4.89 2.19 20.98
CA ILE A 351 -5.38 1.98 19.62
C ILE A 351 -4.34 2.53 18.63
N ASP A 352 -3.84 1.66 17.77
CA ASP A 352 -2.99 1.97 16.62
C ASP A 352 -3.82 1.83 15.33
N VAL A 353 -4.29 2.93 14.79
CA VAL A 353 -5.11 2.93 13.58
C VAL A 353 -4.27 2.50 12.38
N SER A 354 -4.66 1.44 11.69
CA SER A 354 -3.94 0.95 10.51
C SER A 354 -4.59 1.33 9.19
N GLU A 355 -5.89 1.47 9.18
CA GLU A 355 -6.70 1.83 8.03
C GLU A 355 -7.89 2.65 8.52
N ILE A 356 -8.12 3.80 7.90
CA ILE A 356 -9.27 4.65 8.19
C ILE A 356 -9.95 5.02 6.88
N VAL A 357 -11.27 4.94 6.85
CA VAL A 357 -12.08 5.21 5.66
C VAL A 357 -13.28 6.06 6.06
N SER A 358 -13.58 7.10 5.26
CA SER A 358 -14.80 7.89 5.41
C SER A 358 -16.03 7.13 4.90
N ASP A 359 -17.15 7.32 5.56
CA ASP A 359 -18.44 6.80 5.14
C ASP A 359 -19.56 7.88 5.28
N ALA A 360 -20.80 7.48 5.09
CA ALA A 360 -21.92 8.44 5.09
C ALA A 360 -22.18 9.06 6.46
N THR A 361 -21.77 8.42 7.55
CA THR A 361 -22.06 8.78 8.93
C THR A 361 -20.86 9.26 9.73
N GLY A 362 -19.65 9.07 9.16
CA GLY A 362 -18.40 9.44 9.83
C GLY A 362 -17.20 8.69 9.24
N PHE A 363 -16.49 7.98 10.09
CA PHE A 363 -15.30 7.25 9.69
C PHE A 363 -15.24 5.90 10.40
N HIS A 364 -14.90 4.85 9.68
CA HIS A 364 -14.56 3.57 10.29
C HIS A 364 -13.08 3.29 10.15
N PHE A 365 -12.52 2.55 11.09
CA PHE A 365 -11.10 2.22 11.10
C PHE A 365 -10.82 0.86 11.74
N ILE A 366 -9.68 0.29 11.38
CA ILE A 366 -9.16 -0.96 11.94
C ILE A 366 -8.07 -0.62 12.95
N ASP A 367 -8.19 -1.16 14.17
CA ASP A 367 -7.12 -1.14 15.16
C ASP A 367 -6.07 -2.19 14.82
N LYS A 368 -4.85 -1.78 14.51
CA LYS A 368 -3.74 -2.66 14.15
C LYS A 368 -3.36 -3.63 15.27
N THR A 369 -3.56 -3.24 16.54
CA THR A 369 -3.16 -4.02 17.70
C THR A 369 -4.02 -5.26 17.87
N GLU A 370 -5.35 -5.12 17.80
CA GLU A 370 -6.30 -6.21 17.98
C GLU A 370 -7.06 -6.59 16.70
N SER A 371 -6.85 -5.80 15.63
CA SER A 371 -7.54 -5.92 14.34
C SER A 371 -9.07 -5.77 14.43
N GLY A 372 -9.59 -5.14 15.51
CA GLY A 372 -11.00 -4.83 15.68
C GLY A 372 -11.46 -3.69 14.78
N LEU A 373 -12.72 -3.69 14.37
CA LEU A 373 -13.33 -2.62 13.57
C LEU A 373 -14.05 -1.62 14.49
N TRP A 374 -13.77 -0.35 14.30
CA TRP A 374 -14.32 0.77 15.03
C TRP A 374 -15.00 1.76 14.09
N HIS A 375 -15.96 2.52 14.62
CA HIS A 375 -16.59 3.64 13.91
C HIS A 375 -16.64 4.86 14.82
N ILE A 376 -16.37 6.04 14.24
CA ILE A 376 -16.54 7.33 14.87
C ILE A 376 -17.50 8.19 14.04
N THR A 377 -18.55 8.68 14.69
CA THR A 377 -19.44 9.72 14.16
C THR A 377 -18.97 11.08 14.68
N LEU A 378 -18.91 12.08 13.81
CA LEU A 378 -18.67 13.48 14.15
C LEU A 378 -20.01 14.22 13.99
N GLU A 379 -20.54 14.79 15.08
CA GLU A 379 -21.81 15.52 15.10
C GLU A 379 -21.63 17.03 14.84
#